data_27241e60027b3bd0e8c9e93e3278c71d
#
_entry.id   27241e60027b3bd0e8c9e93e3278c71d
#
_cell.length_a   1.000
_cell.length_b   1.000
_cell.length_c   1.000
_cell.angle_alpha   90.00
_cell.angle_beta   90.00
_cell.angle_gamma   90.00
#
_symmetry.space_group_name_H-M   'P 1'
#
loop_
_entity.id
_entity.type
_entity.pdbx_description
1 polymer ?
#
loop_
_entity_poly.entity_id
_entity_poly.type
_entity_poly.pdbx_seq_one_letter_code
_entity_poly.pdbx_strand_id
1 'polypeptide(L)'
;SDETASPEELKALHKAIKKVVEDIDRYSFNTVVSTLMICVNELSDLKCNKRSVLSELVVLVSPYAPHIAEELWSKLGNRNSVSFAKLPEFNPAFLVEDSITYPIQFNGKLRFNLDLPSALTPAEIEKEVLANEQTQKYLEGKLPKKIIVVPKRIVNLVV
;
A
#
# COMPACT_ATOMS: atom_id res chain seq x y z
N SER A 1 13.32 16.60 -3.24
CA SER A 1 14.32 16.14 -2.28
C SER A 1 15.06 14.92 -2.84
N ASP A 2 16.36 14.80 -2.60
CA ASP A 2 17.19 13.64 -2.95
C ASP A 2 17.31 12.63 -1.79
N GLU A 3 16.49 12.78 -0.76
CA GLU A 3 16.40 11.84 0.35
C GLU A 3 15.83 10.49 -0.08
N THR A 4 16.12 9.45 0.67
CA THR A 4 15.57 8.12 0.45
C THR A 4 14.06 8.14 0.63
N ALA A 5 13.35 7.50 -0.30
CA ALA A 5 11.91 7.36 -0.22
C ALA A 5 11.50 6.45 0.95
N SER A 6 10.35 6.72 1.56
CA SER A 6 9.79 5.88 2.60
C SER A 6 9.23 4.57 2.03
N PRO A 7 9.09 3.52 2.85
CA PRO A 7 8.45 2.27 2.40
C PRO A 7 7.04 2.47 1.86
N GLU A 8 6.26 3.39 2.44
CA GLU A 8 4.90 3.72 2.02
C GLU A 8 4.90 4.42 0.66
N GLU A 9 5.82 5.37 0.43
CA GLU A 9 5.98 6.06 -0.86
C GLU A 9 6.37 5.06 -1.96
N LEU A 10 7.31 4.14 -1.68
CA LEU A 10 7.71 3.10 -2.61
C LEU A 10 6.57 2.10 -2.87
N LYS A 11 5.80 1.74 -1.84
CA LYS A 11 4.63 0.87 -1.97
C LYS A 11 3.59 1.48 -2.90
N ALA A 12 3.23 2.77 -2.70
CA ALA A 12 2.28 3.48 -3.55
C ALA A 12 2.74 3.51 -5.02
N LEU A 13 4.02 3.85 -5.25
CA LEU A 13 4.60 3.88 -6.59
C LEU A 13 4.62 2.49 -7.25
N HIS A 14 5.15 1.47 -6.57
CA HIS A 14 5.29 0.13 -7.17
C HIS A 14 3.93 -0.57 -7.39
N LYS A 15 2.92 -0.27 -6.58
CA LYS A 15 1.53 -0.67 -6.83
C LYS A 15 1.01 -0.08 -8.14
N ALA A 16 1.31 1.20 -8.41
CA ALA A 16 0.97 1.84 -9.66
C ALA A 16 1.75 1.27 -10.84
N ILE A 17 3.08 1.09 -10.73
CA ILE A 17 3.91 0.49 -11.78
C ILE A 17 3.35 -0.86 -12.20
N LYS A 18 3.11 -1.76 -11.25
CA LYS A 18 2.54 -3.08 -11.52
C LYS A 18 1.24 -2.98 -12.30
N LYS A 19 0.30 -2.18 -11.79
CA LYS A 19 -1.03 -2.06 -12.38
C LYS A 19 -1.00 -1.41 -13.77
N VAL A 20 -0.15 -0.40 -13.98
CA VAL A 20 0.03 0.27 -15.27
C VAL A 20 0.55 -0.71 -16.30
N VAL A 21 1.58 -1.50 -15.99
CA VAL A 21 2.14 -2.50 -16.91
C VAL A 21 1.08 -3.56 -17.25
N GLU A 22 0.39 -4.12 -16.28
CA GLU A 22 -0.67 -5.11 -16.49
C GLU A 22 -1.82 -4.57 -17.36
N ASP A 23 -2.22 -3.31 -17.16
CA ASP A 23 -3.32 -2.70 -17.90
C ASP A 23 -2.92 -2.33 -19.33
N ILE A 24 -1.69 -1.91 -19.56
CA ILE A 24 -1.14 -1.67 -20.90
C ILE A 24 -1.11 -2.98 -21.70
N ASP A 25 -0.63 -4.08 -21.11
CA ASP A 25 -0.58 -5.40 -21.75
C ASP A 25 -1.98 -5.92 -22.15
N ARG A 26 -3.03 -5.46 -21.42
CA ARG A 26 -4.43 -5.80 -21.69
C ARG A 26 -5.16 -4.74 -22.53
N TYR A 27 -4.47 -3.73 -23.02
CA TYR A 27 -5.06 -2.58 -23.74
C TYR A 27 -6.13 -1.82 -22.91
N SER A 28 -6.06 -1.88 -21.60
CA SER A 28 -7.00 -1.21 -20.68
C SER A 28 -6.53 0.20 -20.32
N PHE A 29 -6.32 1.05 -21.31
CA PHE A 29 -5.71 2.37 -21.13
C PHE A 29 -6.50 3.34 -20.22
N ASN A 30 -7.81 3.19 -20.16
CA ASN A 30 -8.66 4.00 -19.28
C ASN A 30 -8.43 3.71 -17.79
N THR A 31 -8.14 2.47 -17.42
CA THR A 31 -7.86 2.09 -16.04
C THR A 31 -6.48 2.54 -15.58
N VAL A 32 -5.54 2.72 -16.49
CA VAL A 32 -4.23 3.34 -16.20
C VAL A 32 -4.40 4.76 -15.66
N VAL A 33 -5.27 5.56 -16.28
CA VAL A 33 -5.51 6.95 -15.82
C VAL A 33 -6.01 6.97 -14.37
N SER A 34 -6.98 6.13 -14.02
CA SER A 34 -7.47 6.03 -12.64
C SER A 34 -6.40 5.53 -11.67
N THR A 35 -5.56 4.58 -12.10
CA THR A 35 -4.43 4.09 -11.31
C THR A 35 -3.42 5.21 -11.02
N LEU A 36 -3.09 6.02 -12.02
CA LEU A 36 -2.18 7.16 -11.84
C LEU A 36 -2.78 8.22 -10.91
N MET A 37 -4.09 8.50 -11.03
CA MET A 37 -4.78 9.43 -10.11
C MET A 37 -4.74 8.94 -8.66
N ILE A 38 -4.96 7.64 -8.42
CA ILE A 38 -4.85 7.05 -7.09
C ILE A 38 -3.43 7.20 -6.55
N CYS A 39 -2.42 6.88 -7.37
CA CYS A 39 -1.01 7.00 -6.96
C CYS A 39 -0.64 8.45 -6.60
N VAL A 40 -1.07 9.42 -7.40
CA VAL A 40 -0.84 10.85 -7.13
C VAL A 40 -1.48 11.27 -5.81
N ASN A 41 -2.71 10.82 -5.53
CA ASN A 41 -3.39 11.12 -4.27
C ASN A 41 -2.67 10.48 -3.08
N GLU A 42 -2.34 9.18 -3.16
CA GLU A 42 -1.59 8.48 -2.10
C GLU A 42 -0.24 9.18 -1.81
N LEU A 43 0.53 9.54 -2.84
CA LEU A 43 1.81 10.25 -2.68
C LEU A 43 1.62 11.68 -2.14
N SER A 44 0.52 12.35 -2.51
CA SER A 44 0.18 13.68 -1.99
C SER A 44 -0.17 13.66 -0.51
N ASP A 45 -0.95 12.67 -0.07
CA ASP A 45 -1.30 12.46 1.33
C ASP A 45 -0.05 12.16 2.18
N LEU A 46 0.90 11.41 1.62
CA LEU A 46 2.23 11.16 2.21
C LEU A 46 3.16 12.37 2.14
N LYS A 47 2.74 13.46 1.48
CA LYS A 47 3.57 14.66 1.23
C LYS A 47 4.90 14.32 0.55
N CYS A 48 4.87 13.34 -0.33
CA CYS A 48 6.04 12.87 -1.06
C CYS A 48 6.66 13.99 -1.89
N ASN A 49 7.94 14.26 -1.66
CA ASN A 49 8.74 15.21 -2.43
C ASN A 49 10.05 14.58 -2.94
N LYS A 50 10.13 13.27 -2.95
CA LYS A 50 11.33 12.52 -3.31
C LYS A 50 11.50 12.49 -4.82
N ARG A 51 12.67 12.98 -5.28
CA ARG A 51 12.97 13.07 -6.72
C ARG A 51 12.92 11.72 -7.41
N SER A 52 13.41 10.66 -6.77
CA SER A 52 13.40 9.30 -7.30
C SER A 52 11.98 8.83 -7.61
N VAL A 53 11.06 8.94 -6.62
CA VAL A 53 9.65 8.55 -6.75
C VAL A 53 8.93 9.38 -7.81
N LEU A 54 9.11 10.72 -7.76
CA LEU A 54 8.44 11.63 -8.69
C LEU A 54 8.95 11.46 -10.13
N SER A 55 10.21 11.15 -10.34
CA SER A 55 10.77 10.90 -11.68
C SER A 55 10.13 9.66 -12.31
N GLU A 56 10.02 8.56 -11.57
CA GLU A 56 9.37 7.35 -12.06
C GLU A 56 7.87 7.57 -12.35
N LEU A 57 7.17 8.29 -11.46
CA LEU A 57 5.78 8.65 -11.70
C LEU A 57 5.61 9.49 -12.98
N VAL A 58 6.48 10.45 -13.23
CA VAL A 58 6.45 11.29 -14.45
C VAL A 58 6.64 10.45 -15.70
N VAL A 59 7.51 9.43 -15.67
CA VAL A 59 7.67 8.48 -16.78
C VAL A 59 6.37 7.72 -17.05
N LEU A 60 5.67 7.25 -16.00
CA LEU A 60 4.38 6.56 -16.14
C LEU A 60 3.28 7.46 -16.72
N VAL A 61 3.31 8.76 -16.39
CA VAL A 61 2.35 9.76 -16.87
C VAL A 61 2.61 10.17 -18.32
N SER A 62 3.86 10.10 -18.78
CA SER A 62 4.29 10.67 -20.07
C SER A 62 3.48 10.21 -21.30
N PRO A 63 3.01 8.95 -21.43
CA PRO A 63 2.20 8.53 -22.57
C PRO A 63 0.80 9.16 -22.61
N TYR A 64 0.30 9.60 -21.46
CA TYR A 64 -1.06 10.15 -21.30
C TYR A 64 -1.09 11.68 -21.31
N ALA A 65 -0.03 12.30 -20.81
CA ALA A 65 0.09 13.75 -20.71
C ALA A 65 1.54 14.21 -21.03
N PRO A 66 1.99 14.06 -22.29
CA PRO A 66 3.41 14.26 -22.65
C PRO A 66 3.92 15.66 -22.35
N HIS A 67 3.14 16.70 -22.60
CA HIS A 67 3.59 18.09 -22.41
C HIS A 67 3.85 18.42 -20.93
N ILE A 68 2.94 18.01 -20.04
CA ILE A 68 3.13 18.25 -18.59
C ILE A 68 4.24 17.34 -18.04
N ALA A 69 4.37 16.11 -18.57
CA ALA A 69 5.43 15.21 -18.18
C ALA A 69 6.81 15.76 -18.54
N GLU A 70 7.01 16.33 -19.73
CA GLU A 70 8.26 16.98 -20.11
C GLU A 70 8.61 18.15 -19.21
N GLU A 71 7.65 18.99 -18.90
CA GLU A 71 7.85 20.13 -18.00
C GLU A 71 8.25 19.69 -16.59
N LEU A 72 7.54 18.70 -16.04
CA LEU A 72 7.85 18.14 -14.72
C LEU A 72 9.21 17.43 -14.71
N TRP A 73 9.53 16.68 -15.76
CA TRP A 73 10.79 16.00 -15.94
C TRP A 73 11.98 16.97 -15.94
N SER A 74 11.85 18.09 -16.66
CA SER A 74 12.82 19.16 -16.64
C SER A 74 12.96 19.83 -15.25
N LYS A 75 11.83 20.10 -14.57
CA LYS A 75 11.85 20.65 -13.20
C LYS A 75 12.48 19.72 -12.17
N LEU A 76 12.41 18.42 -12.39
CA LEU A 76 13.13 17.42 -11.59
C LEU A 76 14.63 17.40 -11.88
N GLY A 77 15.12 18.24 -12.81
CA GLY A 77 16.54 18.43 -13.13
C GLY A 77 17.09 17.46 -14.17
N ASN A 78 16.21 16.77 -14.90
CA ASN A 78 16.62 15.91 -16.01
C ASN A 78 16.85 16.76 -17.26
N ARG A 79 17.87 16.42 -18.07
CA ARG A 79 18.29 17.22 -19.23
C ARG A 79 17.76 16.71 -20.56
N ASN A 80 17.52 15.39 -20.65
CA ASN A 80 16.98 14.74 -21.84
C ASN A 80 15.45 14.71 -21.78
N SER A 81 14.78 14.50 -22.93
CA SER A 81 13.34 14.29 -22.96
C SER A 81 12.92 13.04 -22.16
N VAL A 82 11.78 13.10 -21.49
CA VAL A 82 11.18 11.97 -20.79
C VAL A 82 10.89 10.80 -21.72
N SER A 83 10.69 11.06 -23.02
CA SER A 83 10.46 10.03 -24.05
C SER A 83 11.61 9.05 -24.21
N PHE A 84 12.81 9.39 -23.76
CA PHE A 84 13.97 8.50 -23.75
C PHE A 84 14.20 7.82 -22.39
N ALA A 85 13.38 8.12 -21.42
CA ALA A 85 13.48 7.49 -20.10
C ALA A 85 13.03 6.02 -20.17
N LYS A 86 13.71 5.15 -19.42
CA LYS A 86 13.31 3.76 -19.29
C LYS A 86 12.04 3.66 -18.45
N LEU A 87 11.09 2.82 -18.89
CA LEU A 87 9.92 2.53 -18.07
C LEU A 87 10.35 1.94 -16.71
N PRO A 88 9.78 2.41 -15.59
CA PRO A 88 10.11 1.88 -14.26
C PRO A 88 9.85 0.38 -14.16
N GLU A 89 10.78 -0.35 -13.56
CA GLU A 89 10.65 -1.79 -13.36
C GLU A 89 9.93 -2.08 -12.04
N PHE A 90 8.94 -2.95 -12.11
CA PHE A 90 8.22 -3.39 -10.91
C PHE A 90 9.12 -4.24 -10.01
N ASN A 91 9.21 -3.88 -8.73
CA ASN A 91 9.90 -4.68 -7.71
C ASN A 91 8.88 -5.18 -6.67
N PRO A 92 8.61 -6.50 -6.62
CA PRO A 92 7.64 -7.08 -5.69
C PRO A 92 8.01 -6.90 -4.22
N ALA A 93 9.29 -6.70 -3.90
CA ALA A 93 9.74 -6.49 -2.52
C ALA A 93 9.07 -5.28 -1.85
N PHE A 94 8.71 -4.24 -2.60
CA PHE A 94 8.01 -3.06 -2.08
C PHE A 94 6.50 -3.26 -1.87
N LEU A 95 5.91 -4.36 -2.34
CA LEU A 95 4.51 -4.72 -2.09
C LEU A 95 4.33 -5.75 -0.97
N VAL A 96 5.42 -6.19 -0.34
CA VAL A 96 5.32 -7.05 0.84
C VAL A 96 4.67 -6.23 1.95
N GLU A 97 3.51 -6.65 2.39
CA GLU A 97 2.84 -6.05 3.54
C GLU A 97 3.50 -6.59 4.81
N ASP A 98 4.26 -5.72 5.49
CA ASP A 98 4.85 -6.08 6.78
C ASP A 98 3.79 -6.20 7.88
N SER A 99 2.59 -5.61 7.67
CA SER A 99 1.45 -5.70 8.58
C SER A 99 0.14 -5.97 7.83
N ILE A 100 -0.75 -6.67 8.49
CA ILE A 100 -2.12 -6.96 8.03
C ILE A 100 -3.09 -6.43 9.07
N THR A 101 -4.06 -5.64 8.62
CA THR A 101 -5.15 -5.17 9.46
C THR A 101 -6.18 -6.29 9.65
N TYR A 102 -6.30 -6.78 10.87
CA TYR A 102 -7.31 -7.75 11.26
C TYR A 102 -8.52 -7.07 11.88
N PRO A 103 -9.72 -7.19 11.29
CA PRO A 103 -10.96 -6.82 11.96
C PRO A 103 -11.22 -7.81 13.12
N ILE A 104 -11.26 -7.27 14.34
CA ILE A 104 -11.50 -8.03 15.57
C ILE A 104 -12.98 -8.03 15.87
N GLN A 105 -13.56 -9.22 15.93
CA GLN A 105 -14.97 -9.43 16.23
C GLN A 105 -15.17 -10.11 17.57
N PHE A 106 -16.27 -9.75 18.25
CA PHE A 106 -16.78 -10.43 19.44
C PHE A 106 -18.18 -10.94 19.15
N ASN A 107 -18.36 -12.26 19.22
CA ASN A 107 -19.63 -12.91 18.89
C ASN A 107 -20.18 -12.48 17.53
N GLY A 108 -19.28 -12.35 16.51
CA GLY A 108 -19.63 -11.94 15.15
C GLY A 108 -19.84 -10.44 14.93
N LYS A 109 -19.72 -9.58 15.94
CA LYS A 109 -19.82 -8.12 15.80
C LYS A 109 -18.45 -7.48 15.79
N LEU A 110 -18.13 -6.71 14.72
CA LEU A 110 -16.89 -5.94 14.62
C LEU A 110 -16.80 -4.91 15.76
N ARG A 111 -15.65 -4.83 16.41
CA ARG A 111 -15.38 -3.89 17.48
C ARG A 111 -14.27 -2.91 17.15
N PHE A 112 -13.14 -3.41 16.65
CA PHE A 112 -12.00 -2.59 16.25
C PHE A 112 -11.13 -3.33 15.23
N ASN A 113 -10.19 -2.62 14.65
CA ASN A 113 -9.18 -3.17 13.75
C ASN A 113 -7.84 -3.20 14.47
N LEU A 114 -7.05 -4.26 14.25
CA LEU A 114 -5.73 -4.43 14.83
C LEU A 114 -4.73 -4.74 13.72
N ASP A 115 -3.66 -3.94 13.62
CA ASP A 115 -2.58 -4.17 12.69
C ASP A 115 -1.56 -5.13 13.32
N LEU A 116 -1.35 -6.25 12.66
CA LEU A 116 -0.42 -7.29 13.10
C LEU A 116 0.58 -7.61 11.99
N PRO A 117 1.85 -7.93 12.33
CA PRO A 117 2.83 -8.38 11.36
C PRO A 117 2.33 -9.53 10.49
N SER A 118 2.56 -9.42 9.18
CA SER A 118 2.08 -10.42 8.20
C SER A 118 2.72 -11.80 8.35
N ALA A 119 3.87 -11.86 9.02
CA ALA A 119 4.64 -13.07 9.26
C ALA A 119 4.13 -13.93 10.45
N LEU A 120 3.17 -13.43 11.24
CA LEU A 120 2.66 -14.13 12.41
C LEU A 120 1.88 -15.39 12.04
N THR A 121 2.14 -16.45 12.79
CA THR A 121 1.33 -17.67 12.74
C THR A 121 -0.03 -17.46 13.42
N PRO A 122 -1.05 -18.27 13.12
CA PRO A 122 -2.36 -18.14 13.77
C PRO A 122 -2.29 -18.16 15.31
N ALA A 123 -1.40 -18.98 15.88
CA ALA A 123 -1.21 -19.06 17.33
C ALA A 123 -0.57 -17.79 17.93
N GLU A 124 0.32 -17.16 17.18
CA GLU A 124 0.91 -15.86 17.58
C GLU A 124 -0.11 -14.73 17.46
N ILE A 125 -0.93 -14.73 16.40
CA ILE A 125 -2.05 -13.79 16.23
C ILE A 125 -3.01 -13.87 17.43
N GLU A 126 -3.37 -15.09 17.88
CA GLU A 126 -4.21 -15.28 19.06
C GLU A 126 -3.60 -14.63 20.32
N LYS A 127 -2.30 -14.82 20.53
CA LYS A 127 -1.59 -14.23 21.68
C LYS A 127 -1.56 -12.71 21.63
N GLU A 128 -1.23 -12.13 20.48
CA GLU A 128 -1.19 -10.68 20.27
C GLU A 128 -2.57 -10.05 20.45
N VAL A 129 -3.62 -10.68 19.89
CA VAL A 129 -5.00 -10.22 20.07
C VAL A 129 -5.42 -10.27 21.52
N LEU A 130 -5.08 -11.33 22.26
CA LEU A 130 -5.39 -11.44 23.70
C LEU A 130 -4.60 -10.45 24.56
N ALA A 131 -3.36 -10.14 24.20
CA ALA A 131 -2.53 -9.18 24.91
C ALA A 131 -2.95 -7.72 24.67
N ASN A 132 -3.75 -7.44 23.65
CA ASN A 132 -4.14 -6.09 23.30
C ASN A 132 -5.11 -5.49 24.33
N GLU A 133 -4.83 -4.25 24.78
CA GLU A 133 -5.61 -3.55 25.79
C GLU A 133 -7.10 -3.39 25.42
N GLN A 134 -7.41 -3.16 24.15
CA GLN A 134 -8.79 -3.02 23.69
C GLN A 134 -9.53 -4.36 23.78
N THR A 135 -8.87 -5.46 23.45
CA THR A 135 -9.43 -6.82 23.63
C THR A 135 -9.73 -7.09 25.10
N GLN A 136 -8.80 -6.77 26.00
CA GLN A 136 -8.95 -6.94 27.46
C GLN A 136 -10.16 -6.15 28.00
N LYS A 137 -10.38 -4.92 27.53
CA LYS A 137 -11.55 -4.11 27.89
C LYS A 137 -12.87 -4.78 27.49
N TYR A 138 -12.93 -5.38 26.29
CA TYR A 138 -14.13 -6.08 25.82
C TYR A 138 -14.35 -7.44 26.48
N LEU A 139 -13.29 -8.08 26.96
CA LEU A 139 -13.38 -9.35 27.69
C LEU A 139 -13.85 -9.18 29.14
N GLU A 140 -13.73 -7.95 29.73
CA GLU A 140 -14.12 -7.66 31.10
C GLU A 140 -13.56 -8.69 32.13
N GLY A 141 -12.33 -9.18 31.86
CA GLY A 141 -11.68 -10.19 32.70
C GLY A 141 -12.17 -11.63 32.50
N LYS A 142 -13.05 -11.87 31.53
CA LYS A 142 -13.47 -13.23 31.14
C LYS A 142 -12.53 -13.80 30.08
N LEU A 143 -12.29 -15.10 30.15
CA LEU A 143 -11.56 -15.79 29.07
C LEU A 143 -12.53 -16.12 27.92
N PRO A 144 -12.11 -15.92 26.65
CA PRO A 144 -12.92 -16.32 25.52
C PRO A 144 -13.06 -17.84 25.47
N LYS A 145 -14.26 -18.34 25.19
CA LYS A 145 -14.52 -19.77 25.02
C LYS A 145 -13.82 -20.33 23.78
N LYS A 146 -13.72 -19.53 22.75
CA LYS A 146 -13.09 -19.91 21.49
C LYS A 146 -12.58 -18.68 20.74
N ILE A 147 -11.39 -18.80 20.15
CA ILE A 147 -10.84 -17.81 19.22
C ILE A 147 -10.77 -18.45 17.84
N ILE A 148 -11.33 -17.78 16.84
CA ILE A 148 -11.32 -18.23 15.46
C ILE A 148 -10.49 -17.23 14.67
N VAL A 149 -9.28 -17.65 14.28
CA VAL A 149 -8.38 -16.87 13.42
C VAL A 149 -8.54 -17.37 11.99
N VAL A 150 -8.97 -16.48 11.10
CA VAL A 150 -8.90 -16.70 9.65
C VAL A 150 -7.73 -15.87 9.14
N PRO A 151 -6.61 -16.51 8.76
CA PRO A 151 -5.39 -15.80 8.35
C PRO A 151 -5.68 -14.79 7.24
N LYS A 152 -5.10 -13.60 7.37
CA LYS A 152 -5.23 -12.47 6.43
C LYS A 152 -6.66 -11.96 6.25
N ARG A 153 -7.58 -12.28 7.13
CA ARG A 153 -8.99 -11.93 6.93
C ARG A 153 -9.69 -11.40 8.19
N ILE A 154 -9.73 -12.16 9.27
CA ILE A 154 -10.53 -11.80 10.46
C ILE A 154 -10.12 -12.60 11.69
N VAL A 155 -10.32 -12.01 12.87
CA VAL A 155 -10.27 -12.72 14.16
C VAL A 155 -11.59 -12.54 14.87
N ASN A 156 -12.23 -13.66 15.29
CA ASN A 156 -13.49 -13.64 16.03
C ASN A 156 -13.32 -14.35 17.37
N LEU A 157 -13.61 -13.60 18.44
CA LEU A 157 -13.61 -14.10 19.82
C LEU A 157 -15.05 -14.43 20.21
N VAL A 158 -15.26 -15.65 20.68
CA VAL A 158 -16.54 -16.11 21.25
C VAL A 158 -16.43 -16.09 22.78
N VAL A 159 -17.20 -15.26 23.39
CA VAL A 159 -17.22 -15.03 24.84
C VAL A 159 -18.46 -15.68 25.47
#